data_07792c9b96432fc8ee061351798efcd5
#
_entry.id   07792c9b96432fc8ee061351798efcd5
#
_cell.length_a   1.000
_cell.length_b   1.000
_cell.length_c   1.000
_cell.angle_alpha   90.00
_cell.angle_beta   90.00
_cell.angle_gamma   90.00
#
_symmetry.space_group_name_H-M   'P 1'
#
loop_
_entity.id
_entity.type
_entity.pdbx_description
1 polymer ?
#
loop_
_entity_poly.entity_id
_entity_poly.type
_entity_poly.pdbx_seq_one_letter_code
_entity_poly.pdbx_strand_id
1 'polypeptide(L)'
;MSNNIIIRNATINDIQHILNIINYYINNSTNDYRYYEIHINELINSHNNSITNNQPIIVATINNFVVGYATYNQFRNRIGFKYSVEHSIYCHHHYTNKGIGKLLMNQLFISAKNNNIHTMIACIDSNNEKSIQFHYQLGFTHIGQLKEIGFKFNQFLNMNLMQIIL
;
A
#
# COMPACT_ATOMS: atom_id res chain seq x y z
N MET A 1 0.33 -11.31 26.91
CA MET A 1 -0.85 -10.47 26.56
C MET A 1 -0.97 -10.50 25.05
N SER A 2 -2.11 -10.95 24.50
CA SER A 2 -2.32 -10.92 23.06
C SER A 2 -2.45 -9.45 22.62
N ASN A 3 -1.49 -8.97 21.85
CA ASN A 3 -1.61 -7.63 21.25
C ASN A 3 -2.79 -7.65 20.28
N ASN A 4 -3.92 -7.09 20.70
CA ASN A 4 -5.12 -7.03 19.87
C ASN A 4 -4.86 -6.06 18.71
N ILE A 5 -4.85 -6.57 17.47
CA ILE A 5 -4.70 -5.77 16.26
C ILE A 5 -6.09 -5.25 15.87
N ILE A 6 -6.24 -3.94 15.80
CA ILE A 6 -7.46 -3.28 15.35
C ILE A 6 -7.25 -2.76 13.93
N ILE A 7 -8.16 -3.09 13.01
CA ILE A 7 -8.19 -2.59 11.64
C ILE A 7 -9.33 -1.59 11.52
N ARG A 8 -9.04 -0.38 11.05
CA ARG A 8 -10.01 0.70 10.90
C ARG A 8 -9.59 1.70 9.83
N ASN A 9 -10.49 2.57 9.44
CA ASN A 9 -10.13 3.73 8.62
C ASN A 9 -9.18 4.66 9.40
N ALA A 10 -8.25 5.27 8.68
CA ALA A 10 -7.35 6.26 9.22
C ALA A 10 -8.11 7.54 9.63
N THR A 11 -7.60 8.18 10.65
CA THR A 11 -8.01 9.52 11.08
C THR A 11 -6.86 10.49 10.88
N ILE A 12 -7.12 11.77 11.00
CA ILE A 12 -6.07 12.80 10.91
C ILE A 12 -4.94 12.56 11.94
N ASN A 13 -5.26 11.99 13.09
CA ASN A 13 -4.27 11.70 14.14
C ASN A 13 -3.30 10.57 13.78
N ASP A 14 -3.62 9.75 12.78
CA ASP A 14 -2.77 8.65 12.33
C ASP A 14 -1.72 9.10 11.31
N ILE A 15 -1.88 10.28 10.73
CA ILE A 15 -1.08 10.75 9.59
C ILE A 15 0.41 10.79 9.91
N GLN A 16 0.79 11.25 11.10
CA GLN A 16 2.20 11.27 11.49
C GLN A 16 2.82 9.86 11.57
N HIS A 17 2.05 8.89 12.05
CA HIS A 17 2.53 7.50 12.11
C HIS A 17 2.66 6.89 10.70
N ILE A 18 1.69 7.15 9.82
CA ILE A 18 1.74 6.73 8.41
C ILE A 18 2.96 7.36 7.72
N LEU A 19 3.19 8.66 7.93
CA LEU A 19 4.34 9.37 7.39
C LEU A 19 5.66 8.71 7.79
N ASN A 20 5.82 8.38 9.07
CA ASN A 20 7.02 7.73 9.58
C ASN A 20 7.24 6.35 8.92
N ILE A 21 6.18 5.58 8.69
CA ILE A 21 6.25 4.29 8.00
C ILE A 21 6.71 4.49 6.56
N ILE A 22 6.09 5.41 5.81
CA ILE A 22 6.43 5.66 4.41
C ILE A 22 7.88 6.12 4.27
N ASN A 23 8.27 7.16 5.03
CA ASN A 23 9.60 7.76 4.94
C ASN A 23 10.70 6.77 5.33
N TYR A 24 10.42 5.84 6.25
CA TYR A 24 11.33 4.74 6.52
C TYR A 24 11.63 3.91 5.25
N TYR A 25 10.60 3.53 4.48
CA TYR A 25 10.79 2.74 3.26
C TYR A 25 11.42 3.55 2.12
N ILE A 26 11.08 4.83 2.01
CA ILE A 26 11.73 5.73 1.05
C ILE A 26 13.23 5.78 1.30
N ASN A 27 13.67 5.92 2.54
CA ASN A 27 15.09 6.09 2.86
C ASN A 27 15.88 4.79 2.87
N ASN A 28 15.24 3.65 3.17
CA ASN A 28 15.95 2.43 3.51
C ASN A 28 15.69 1.25 2.55
N SER A 29 14.90 1.44 1.49
CA SER A 29 14.58 0.33 0.59
C SER A 29 14.25 0.78 -0.83
N THR A 30 14.21 -0.19 -1.74
CA THR A 30 13.69 -0.03 -3.09
C THR A 30 12.19 -0.33 -3.21
N ASN A 31 11.51 -0.61 -2.10
CA ASN A 31 10.07 -0.87 -2.10
C ASN A 31 9.24 0.37 -2.41
N ASP A 32 9.85 1.55 -2.31
CA ASP A 32 9.30 2.83 -2.72
C ASP A 32 10.33 3.53 -3.60
N TYR A 33 9.95 3.92 -4.81
CA TYR A 33 10.87 4.51 -5.78
C TYR A 33 11.08 6.02 -5.61
N ARG A 34 10.46 6.64 -4.60
CA ARG A 34 10.73 8.05 -4.27
C ARG A 34 12.13 8.22 -3.73
N TYR A 35 12.73 9.37 -4.03
CA TYR A 35 14.09 9.74 -3.59
C TYR A 35 14.08 10.53 -2.31
N TYR A 36 13.02 11.32 -2.10
CA TYR A 36 12.91 12.27 -1.00
C TYR A 36 11.71 11.90 -0.13
N GLU A 37 11.86 12.15 1.15
CA GLU A 37 10.78 12.06 2.11
C GLU A 37 9.59 12.91 1.68
N ILE A 38 8.40 12.42 1.94
CA ILE A 38 7.18 13.21 1.78
C ILE A 38 6.95 14.06 3.02
N HIS A 39 6.34 15.22 2.80
CA HIS A 39 5.99 16.13 3.88
C HIS A 39 4.60 15.82 4.44
N ILE A 40 4.40 16.12 5.73
CA ILE A 40 3.12 15.87 6.41
C ILE A 40 1.93 16.50 5.70
N ASN A 41 2.10 17.70 5.13
CA ASN A 41 1.03 18.39 4.41
C ASN A 41 0.57 17.64 3.14
N GLU A 42 1.47 16.91 2.47
CA GLU A 42 1.11 16.07 1.33
C GLU A 42 0.20 14.92 1.76
N LEU A 43 0.50 14.27 2.90
CA LEU A 43 -0.34 13.22 3.46
C LEU A 43 -1.68 13.74 4.00
N ILE A 44 -1.69 14.92 4.63
CA ILE A 44 -2.94 15.57 5.06
C ILE A 44 -3.84 15.84 3.85
N ASN A 45 -3.29 16.39 2.78
CA ASN A 45 -4.03 16.64 1.54
C ASN A 45 -4.52 15.33 0.92
N SER A 46 -3.69 14.30 0.89
CA SER A 46 -4.06 12.96 0.41
C SER A 46 -5.20 12.37 1.26
N HIS A 47 -5.14 12.50 2.58
CA HIS A 47 -6.20 12.05 3.48
C HIS A 47 -7.52 12.80 3.24
N ASN A 48 -7.50 14.12 3.11
CA ASN A 48 -8.69 14.90 2.82
C ASN A 48 -9.30 14.52 1.47
N ASN A 49 -8.46 14.36 0.44
CA ASN A 49 -8.89 13.90 -0.88
C ASN A 49 -9.47 12.47 -0.84
N SER A 50 -8.91 11.60 0.00
CA SER A 50 -9.40 10.23 0.16
C SER A 50 -10.83 10.19 0.70
N ILE A 51 -11.15 11.06 1.65
CA ILE A 51 -12.51 11.21 2.19
C ILE A 51 -13.46 11.69 1.09
N THR A 52 -13.08 12.74 0.36
CA THR A 52 -13.91 13.32 -0.70
C THR A 52 -14.18 12.33 -1.85
N ASN A 53 -13.19 11.53 -2.20
CA ASN A 53 -13.26 10.57 -3.31
C ASN A 53 -13.69 9.15 -2.88
N ASN A 54 -14.06 8.97 -1.62
CA ASN A 54 -14.39 7.67 -1.04
C ASN A 54 -13.28 6.61 -1.24
N GLN A 55 -12.02 7.05 -1.23
CA GLN A 55 -10.86 6.17 -1.32
C GLN A 55 -10.41 5.78 0.10
N PRO A 56 -10.22 4.49 0.40
CA PRO A 56 -9.88 4.09 1.75
C PRO A 56 -8.41 4.37 2.08
N ILE A 57 -8.15 4.87 3.28
CA ILE A 57 -6.86 4.73 3.95
C ILE A 57 -7.14 3.93 5.21
N ILE A 58 -6.63 2.70 5.25
CA ILE A 58 -6.88 1.74 6.31
C ILE A 58 -5.62 1.60 7.15
N VAL A 59 -5.75 1.61 8.46
CA VAL A 59 -4.64 1.39 9.40
C VAL A 59 -4.85 0.14 10.24
N ALA A 60 -3.75 -0.50 10.58
CA ALA A 60 -3.68 -1.50 11.64
C ALA A 60 -3.04 -0.84 12.87
N THR A 61 -3.67 -0.97 14.03
CA THR A 61 -3.15 -0.41 15.27
C THR A 61 -2.99 -1.49 16.35
N ILE A 62 -1.97 -1.31 17.19
CA ILE A 62 -1.75 -2.06 18.44
C ILE A 62 -1.57 -1.02 19.54
N ASN A 63 -2.39 -1.07 20.59
CA ASN A 63 -2.37 -0.09 21.69
C ASN A 63 -2.38 1.36 21.19
N ASN A 64 -3.23 1.66 20.20
CA ASN A 64 -3.37 2.95 19.52
C ASN A 64 -2.15 3.40 18.69
N PHE A 65 -1.10 2.60 18.59
CA PHE A 65 0.04 2.87 17.72
C PHE A 65 -0.20 2.25 16.34
N VAL A 66 -0.04 3.01 15.25
CA VAL A 66 -0.19 2.51 13.88
C VAL A 66 1.01 1.64 13.52
N VAL A 67 0.73 0.36 13.24
CA VAL A 67 1.73 -0.67 12.90
C VAL A 67 1.72 -1.06 11.42
N GLY A 68 0.84 -0.46 10.64
CA GLY A 68 0.77 -0.63 9.19
C GLY A 68 -0.41 0.12 8.61
N TYR A 69 -0.37 0.37 7.30
CA TYR A 69 -1.47 0.97 6.58
C TYR A 69 -1.58 0.38 5.17
N ALA A 70 -2.77 0.51 4.58
CA ALA A 70 -3.05 0.15 3.19
C ALA A 70 -4.01 1.17 2.57
N THR A 71 -3.83 1.42 1.28
CA THR A 71 -4.69 2.30 0.48
C THR A 71 -4.67 1.85 -0.97
N TYR A 72 -5.54 2.42 -1.79
CA TYR A 72 -5.44 2.32 -3.24
C TYR A 72 -5.78 3.65 -3.91
N ASN A 73 -5.28 3.82 -5.13
CA ASN A 73 -5.63 4.92 -6.02
C ASN A 73 -6.01 4.36 -7.39
N GLN A 74 -6.70 5.16 -8.20
CA GLN A 74 -6.99 4.79 -9.58
C GLN A 74 -5.69 4.47 -10.32
N PHE A 75 -5.63 3.33 -11.03
CA PHE A 75 -4.41 2.85 -11.70
C PHE A 75 -3.85 3.84 -12.74
N ARG A 76 -4.73 4.50 -13.50
CA ARG A 76 -4.38 5.53 -14.49
C ARG A 76 -5.45 6.62 -14.46
N ASN A 77 -5.04 7.88 -14.51
CA ASN A 77 -5.97 9.03 -14.48
C ASN A 77 -6.69 9.22 -15.83
N ARG A 78 -7.51 8.22 -16.22
CA ARG A 78 -8.41 8.26 -17.37
C ARG A 78 -9.68 7.49 -17.05
N ILE A 79 -10.83 7.97 -17.53
CA ILE A 79 -12.15 7.42 -17.19
C ILE A 79 -12.29 5.91 -17.46
N GLY A 80 -11.64 5.38 -18.49
CA GLY A 80 -11.65 3.94 -18.79
C GLY A 80 -11.04 3.06 -17.71
N PHE A 81 -10.25 3.61 -16.77
CA PHE A 81 -9.64 2.90 -15.65
C PHE A 81 -10.38 3.10 -14.32
N LYS A 82 -11.59 3.66 -14.31
CA LYS A 82 -12.34 3.98 -13.10
C LYS A 82 -12.61 2.80 -12.16
N TYR A 83 -12.57 1.57 -12.68
CA TYR A 83 -12.76 0.33 -11.93
C TYR A 83 -11.45 -0.43 -11.68
N SER A 84 -10.31 0.17 -12.02
CA SER A 84 -8.98 -0.41 -11.84
C SER A 84 -8.17 0.44 -10.87
N VAL A 85 -7.61 -0.20 -9.86
CA VAL A 85 -6.82 0.50 -8.83
C VAL A 85 -5.44 -0.14 -8.68
N GLU A 86 -4.48 0.68 -8.28
CA GLU A 86 -3.19 0.25 -7.75
C GLU A 86 -3.20 0.46 -6.23
N HIS A 87 -2.87 -0.57 -5.47
CA HIS A 87 -2.80 -0.47 -4.04
C HIS A 87 -1.37 -0.21 -3.54
N SER A 88 -1.29 0.32 -2.33
CA SER A 88 -0.08 0.43 -1.54
C SER A 88 -0.32 -0.17 -0.17
N ILE A 89 0.63 -0.97 0.31
CA ILE A 89 0.60 -1.56 1.64
C ILE A 89 1.98 -1.52 2.27
N TYR A 90 2.05 -1.03 3.51
CA TYR A 90 3.28 -0.98 4.29
C TYR A 90 3.00 -1.38 5.75
N CYS A 91 3.87 -2.21 6.31
CA CYS A 91 3.89 -2.51 7.73
C CYS A 91 5.08 -1.81 8.38
N HIS A 92 4.91 -1.32 9.59
CA HIS A 92 6.01 -0.79 10.38
C HIS A 92 7.11 -1.85 10.53
N HIS A 93 8.36 -1.49 10.29
CA HIS A 93 9.49 -2.44 10.16
C HIS A 93 9.69 -3.35 11.37
N HIS A 94 9.34 -2.91 12.59
CA HIS A 94 9.36 -3.75 13.80
C HIS A 94 8.14 -4.68 13.95
N TYR A 95 7.14 -4.56 13.07
CA TYR A 95 5.87 -5.31 13.15
C TYR A 95 5.61 -6.19 11.93
N THR A 96 6.63 -6.47 11.12
CA THR A 96 6.52 -7.39 9.97
C THR A 96 6.31 -8.84 10.42
N ASN A 97 5.81 -9.70 9.53
CA ASN A 97 5.59 -11.14 9.75
C ASN A 97 4.63 -11.50 10.92
N LYS A 98 3.73 -10.57 11.28
CA LYS A 98 2.71 -10.77 12.33
C LYS A 98 1.28 -10.88 11.78
N GLY A 99 1.13 -11.16 10.48
CA GLY A 99 -0.19 -11.28 9.84
C GLY A 99 -0.88 -9.93 9.54
N ILE A 100 -0.28 -8.79 9.93
CA ILE A 100 -0.87 -7.44 9.77
C ILE A 100 -1.21 -7.14 8.32
N GLY A 101 -0.30 -7.46 7.39
CA GLY A 101 -0.52 -7.23 5.96
C GLY A 101 -1.77 -7.93 5.44
N LYS A 102 -2.00 -9.18 5.84
CA LYS A 102 -3.20 -9.94 5.44
C LYS A 102 -4.49 -9.31 5.96
N LEU A 103 -4.49 -8.84 7.21
CA LEU A 103 -5.65 -8.16 7.79
C LEU A 103 -5.95 -6.84 7.07
N LEU A 104 -4.93 -6.04 6.76
CA LEU A 104 -5.05 -4.80 6.00
C LEU A 104 -5.60 -5.06 4.60
N MET A 105 -5.04 -6.03 3.87
CA MET A 105 -5.49 -6.35 2.51
C MET A 105 -6.90 -6.89 2.47
N ASN A 106 -7.31 -7.74 3.43
CA ASN A 106 -8.68 -8.22 3.51
C ASN A 106 -9.68 -7.06 3.66
N GLN A 107 -9.37 -6.08 4.53
CA GLN A 107 -10.23 -4.90 4.68
C GLN A 107 -10.20 -4.01 3.42
N LEU A 108 -9.04 -3.91 2.76
CA LEU A 108 -8.91 -3.17 1.51
C LEU A 108 -9.76 -3.78 0.39
N PHE A 109 -9.79 -5.13 0.27
CA PHE A 109 -10.65 -5.83 -0.69
C PHE A 109 -12.14 -5.58 -0.42
N ILE A 110 -12.56 -5.59 0.84
CA ILE A 110 -13.94 -5.26 1.22
C ILE A 110 -14.28 -3.84 0.77
N SER A 111 -13.41 -2.87 1.07
CA SER A 111 -13.59 -1.48 0.65
C SER A 111 -13.63 -1.32 -0.87
N ALA A 112 -12.75 -2.02 -1.59
CA ALA A 112 -12.70 -1.99 -3.05
C ALA A 112 -14.00 -2.53 -3.67
N LYS A 113 -14.51 -3.66 -3.18
CA LYS A 113 -15.80 -4.23 -3.63
C LYS A 113 -16.97 -3.29 -3.38
N ASN A 114 -17.03 -2.68 -2.20
CA ASN A 114 -18.07 -1.70 -1.87
C ASN A 114 -18.03 -0.45 -2.77
N ASN A 115 -16.85 -0.12 -3.31
CA ASN A 115 -16.66 0.98 -4.25
C ASN A 115 -16.74 0.53 -5.73
N ASN A 116 -17.25 -0.70 -6.01
CA ASN A 116 -17.39 -1.27 -7.35
C ASN A 116 -16.06 -1.36 -8.11
N ILE A 117 -14.94 -1.48 -7.42
CA ILE A 117 -13.65 -1.75 -8.05
C ILE A 117 -13.65 -3.19 -8.56
N HIS A 118 -13.26 -3.37 -9.82
CA HIS A 118 -13.23 -4.67 -10.48
C HIS A 118 -11.87 -5.34 -10.41
N THR A 119 -10.78 -4.56 -10.50
CA THR A 119 -9.43 -5.11 -10.51
C THR A 119 -8.48 -4.29 -9.67
N MET A 120 -7.54 -4.99 -9.02
CA MET A 120 -6.50 -4.37 -8.22
C MET A 120 -5.13 -4.82 -8.71
N ILE A 121 -4.23 -3.85 -8.89
CA ILE A 121 -2.85 -4.04 -9.35
C ILE A 121 -1.91 -3.87 -8.16
N ALA A 122 -0.89 -4.71 -8.12
CA ALA A 122 0.28 -4.55 -7.27
C ALA A 122 1.52 -4.29 -8.14
N CYS A 123 2.22 -3.20 -7.87
CA CYS A 123 3.50 -2.84 -8.46
C CYS A 123 4.59 -3.13 -7.43
N ILE A 124 5.46 -4.12 -7.70
CA ILE A 124 6.39 -4.65 -6.69
C ILE A 124 7.80 -4.67 -7.28
N ASP A 125 8.78 -4.11 -6.56
CA ASP A 125 10.20 -4.30 -6.91
C ASP A 125 10.48 -5.80 -7.07
N SER A 126 11.10 -6.17 -8.19
CA SER A 126 11.39 -7.58 -8.51
C SER A 126 12.29 -8.26 -7.48
N ASN A 127 13.07 -7.51 -6.71
CA ASN A 127 13.90 -8.02 -5.64
C ASN A 127 13.13 -8.24 -4.31
N ASN A 128 11.89 -7.78 -4.24
CA ASN A 128 11.05 -7.95 -3.05
C ASN A 128 10.27 -9.27 -3.08
N GLU A 129 11.00 -10.39 -3.02
CA GLU A 129 10.42 -11.73 -3.07
C GLU A 129 9.34 -11.95 -1.99
N LYS A 130 9.54 -11.38 -0.79
CA LYS A 130 8.55 -11.49 0.31
C LYS A 130 7.22 -10.87 -0.06
N SER A 131 7.22 -9.70 -0.69
CA SER A 131 6.01 -9.04 -1.17
C SER A 131 5.38 -9.83 -2.32
N ILE A 132 6.16 -10.35 -3.26
CA ILE A 132 5.67 -11.16 -4.37
C ILE A 132 4.94 -12.41 -3.83
N GLN A 133 5.56 -13.16 -2.91
CA GLN A 133 4.95 -14.35 -2.30
C GLN A 133 3.70 -14.00 -1.49
N PHE A 134 3.73 -12.89 -0.76
CA PHE A 134 2.56 -12.39 -0.02
C PHE A 134 1.37 -12.13 -0.96
N HIS A 135 1.60 -11.52 -2.13
CA HIS A 135 0.53 -11.25 -3.10
C HIS A 135 0.02 -12.53 -3.76
N TYR A 136 0.88 -13.51 -4.05
CA TYR A 136 0.43 -14.83 -4.51
C TYR A 136 -0.52 -15.48 -3.49
N GLN A 137 -0.19 -15.42 -2.20
CA GLN A 137 -1.05 -15.98 -1.14
C GLN A 137 -2.39 -15.26 -1.00
N LEU A 138 -2.51 -14.03 -1.47
CA LEU A 138 -3.75 -13.26 -1.52
C LEU A 138 -4.56 -13.50 -2.80
N GLY A 139 -4.04 -14.30 -3.73
CA GLY A 139 -4.72 -14.62 -5.00
C GLY A 139 -4.33 -13.72 -6.17
N PHE A 140 -3.33 -12.85 -6.02
CA PHE A 140 -2.79 -12.12 -7.17
C PHE A 140 -2.06 -13.07 -8.12
N THR A 141 -2.15 -12.79 -9.41
CA THR A 141 -1.40 -13.48 -10.46
C THR A 141 -0.35 -12.54 -11.05
N HIS A 142 0.82 -13.06 -11.39
CA HIS A 142 1.84 -12.30 -12.10
C HIS A 142 1.40 -12.06 -13.55
N ILE A 143 1.43 -10.82 -14.01
CA ILE A 143 0.99 -10.43 -15.36
C ILE A 143 2.12 -9.90 -16.24
N GLY A 144 3.27 -9.56 -15.66
CA GLY A 144 4.43 -9.13 -16.42
C GLY A 144 5.48 -8.44 -15.56
N GLN A 145 6.61 -8.14 -16.20
CA GLN A 145 7.72 -7.41 -15.59
C GLN A 145 8.13 -6.25 -16.48
N LEU A 146 8.26 -5.06 -15.89
CA LEU A 146 8.86 -3.89 -16.50
C LEU A 146 10.34 -3.87 -16.13
N LYS A 147 11.20 -4.05 -17.12
CA LYS A 147 12.66 -4.07 -16.91
C LYS A 147 13.20 -2.66 -16.84
N GLU A 148 14.10 -2.41 -15.88
CA GLU A 148 14.84 -1.16 -15.70
C GLU A 148 13.96 0.09 -15.68
N ILE A 149 12.74 -0.05 -15.15
CA ILE A 149 11.73 1.01 -15.15
C ILE A 149 11.96 2.06 -14.06
N GLY A 150 12.67 1.72 -13.00
CA GLY A 150 13.03 2.59 -11.90
C GLY A 150 14.56 2.70 -11.75
N PHE A 151 14.99 3.76 -11.05
CA PHE A 151 16.39 3.93 -10.68
C PHE A 151 16.47 4.43 -9.25
N LYS A 152 17.22 3.78 -8.38
CA LYS A 152 17.41 4.18 -6.99
C LYS A 152 18.65 3.52 -6.39
N PHE A 153 19.30 4.18 -5.45
CA PHE A 153 20.54 3.69 -4.85
C PHE A 153 21.58 3.27 -5.88
N ASN A 154 21.71 4.10 -6.93
CA ASN A 154 22.67 3.92 -8.04
C ASN A 154 22.50 2.60 -8.84
N GLN A 155 21.27 2.08 -8.92
CA GLN A 155 20.95 0.87 -9.70
C GLN A 155 19.59 0.99 -10.40
N PHE A 156 19.48 0.38 -11.58
CA PHE A 156 18.21 0.18 -12.26
C PHE A 156 17.39 -0.91 -11.58
N LEU A 157 16.09 -0.69 -11.49
CA LEU A 157 15.16 -1.56 -10.80
C LEU A 157 14.09 -2.09 -11.76
N ASN A 158 13.83 -3.38 -11.65
CA ASN A 158 12.73 -4.02 -12.36
C ASN A 158 11.49 -4.03 -11.47
N MET A 159 10.31 -3.91 -12.08
CA MET A 159 9.03 -3.93 -11.40
C MET A 159 8.18 -5.08 -11.90
N ASN A 160 7.75 -5.96 -11.01
CA ASN A 160 6.72 -6.95 -11.28
C ASN A 160 5.34 -6.34 -11.17
N LEU A 161 4.49 -6.63 -12.14
CA LEU A 161 3.07 -6.31 -12.13
C LEU A 161 2.30 -7.57 -11.74
N MET A 162 1.50 -7.48 -10.71
CA MET A 162 0.58 -8.53 -10.29
C MET A 162 -0.86 -8.00 -10.25
N GLN A 163 -1.82 -8.85 -10.49
CA GLN A 163 -3.23 -8.47 -10.61
C GLN A 163 -4.13 -9.46 -9.90
N ILE A 164 -5.21 -8.94 -9.31
CA ILE A 164 -6.35 -9.72 -8.86
C ILE A 164 -7.65 -9.13 -9.42
N ILE A 165 -8.57 -9.99 -9.86
CA ILE A 165 -9.97 -9.64 -10.13
C ILE A 165 -10.75 -9.82 -8.84
N LEU A 166 -11.50 -8.81 -8.41
CA LEU A 166 -12.19 -8.75 -7.10
C LEU A 166 -13.60 -9.33 -7.12
#